data_ae5a813bc64b2f7e8b0692f8c7987bbf
#
_entry.id   ae5a813bc64b2f7e8b0692f8c7987bbf
#
_cell.length_a   1.000
_cell.length_b   1.000
_cell.length_c   1.000
_cell.angle_alpha   90.00
_cell.angle_beta   90.00
_cell.angle_gamma   90.00
#
_symmetry.space_group_name_H-M   'P 1'
#
loop_
_entity.id
_entity.type
_entity.pdbx_description
1 polymer ?
#
loop_
_entity_poly.entity_id
_entity_poly.type
_entity_poly.pdbx_seq_one_letter_code
_entity_poly.pdbx_strand_id
1 'polypeptide(L)' 'ASVTVTVQPGFTLWGIAKRQLGQGIMYVQVYEANKDKIKDPDLIYPGQVFTLPQN' A
#
# COMPACT_ATOMS: atom_id res chain seq x y z
N ALA A 1 8.68 -3.43 -14.57
CA ALA A 1 7.57 -2.48 -14.53
C ALA A 1 7.02 -2.36 -13.12
N SER A 2 6.58 -1.17 -12.74
CA SER A 2 5.99 -0.93 -11.44
C SER A 2 4.48 -1.19 -11.49
N VAL A 3 3.96 -1.70 -10.39
CA VAL A 3 2.52 -1.79 -10.21
C VAL A 3 2.12 -0.71 -9.21
N THR A 4 1.09 0.03 -9.52
CA THR A 4 0.57 1.05 -8.60
C THR A 4 -0.85 0.70 -8.19
N VAL A 5 -1.24 1.20 -7.02
CA VAL A 5 -2.62 1.06 -6.54
C VAL A 5 -3.10 2.42 -6.07
N THR A 6 -4.33 2.76 -6.47
CA THR A 6 -4.98 3.99 -6.02
C THR A 6 -5.88 3.63 -4.84
N VAL A 7 -5.69 4.34 -3.73
CA VAL A 7 -6.46 4.08 -2.51
C VAL A 7 -7.91 4.49 -2.74
N GLN A 8 -8.82 3.58 -2.40
CA GLN A 8 -10.26 3.82 -2.43
C GLN A 8 -10.78 3.93 -1.00
N PRO A 9 -11.95 4.51 -0.79
CA PRO A 9 -12.54 4.57 0.55
C PRO A 9 -12.62 3.17 1.17
N GLY A 10 -12.17 3.06 2.42
CA GLY A 10 -12.18 1.79 3.14
C GLY A 10 -10.94 0.94 2.96
N PHE A 11 -10.00 1.35 2.13
CA PHE A 11 -8.75 0.60 1.96
C PHE A 11 -7.86 0.74 3.18
N THR A 12 -7.11 -0.34 3.48
CA THR A 12 -6.05 -0.34 4.48
C THR A 12 -4.79 -0.89 3.83
N LEU A 13 -3.62 -0.57 4.39
CA LEU A 13 -2.37 -1.14 3.87
C LEU A 13 -2.35 -2.65 3.98
N TRP A 14 -2.90 -3.19 5.05
CA TRP A 14 -3.01 -4.64 5.22
C TRP A 14 -3.83 -5.26 4.08
N GLY A 15 -5.00 -4.66 3.79
CA GLY A 15 -5.86 -5.15 2.73
C GLY A 15 -5.23 -5.01 1.36
N ILE A 16 -4.54 -3.90 1.10
CA ILE A 16 -3.82 -3.69 -0.16
C ILE A 16 -2.74 -4.75 -0.32
N ALA A 17 -1.94 -4.98 0.73
CA ALA A 17 -0.88 -5.97 0.68
C ALA A 17 -1.43 -7.37 0.45
N LYS A 18 -2.51 -7.70 1.14
CA LYS A 18 -3.13 -9.02 0.98
C LYS A 18 -3.61 -9.24 -0.44
N ARG A 19 -4.24 -8.24 -1.03
CA ARG A 19 -4.79 -8.33 -2.38
C ARG A 19 -3.72 -8.36 -3.45
N GLN A 20 -2.68 -7.53 -3.29
CA GLN A 20 -1.67 -7.34 -4.34
C GLN A 20 -0.45 -8.23 -4.16
N LEU A 21 -0.08 -8.55 -2.93
CA LEU A 21 1.12 -9.33 -2.62
C LEU A 21 0.79 -10.70 -2.04
N GLY A 22 -0.48 -10.98 -1.80
CA GLY A 22 -0.94 -12.28 -1.35
C GLY A 22 -1.02 -12.46 0.17
N GLN A 23 -0.38 -11.61 0.94
CA GLN A 23 -0.36 -11.71 2.41
C GLN A 23 -0.44 -10.33 3.03
N GLY A 24 -1.33 -10.17 4.01
CA GLY A 24 -1.50 -8.90 4.69
C GLY A 24 -0.26 -8.44 5.44
N ILE A 25 0.53 -9.37 5.98
CA ILE A 25 1.75 -9.03 6.70
C ILE A 25 2.77 -8.29 5.82
N MET A 26 2.65 -8.43 4.51
CA MET A 26 3.50 -7.73 3.55
C MET A 26 3.21 -6.23 3.49
N TYR A 27 2.26 -5.72 4.27
CA TYR A 27 1.96 -4.29 4.31
C TYR A 27 3.19 -3.46 4.65
N VAL A 28 4.11 -4.03 5.41
CA VAL A 28 5.36 -3.36 5.76
C VAL A 28 6.16 -3.01 4.52
N GLN A 29 6.17 -3.90 3.51
CA GLN A 29 6.86 -3.64 2.25
C GLN A 29 6.19 -2.52 1.47
N VAL A 30 4.87 -2.45 1.49
CA VAL A 30 4.14 -1.36 0.85
C VAL A 30 4.46 -0.04 1.55
N TYR A 31 4.46 -0.05 2.86
CA TYR A 31 4.80 1.12 3.65
C TYR A 31 6.22 1.61 3.33
N GLU A 32 7.19 0.70 3.33
CA GLU A 32 8.58 1.06 3.08
C GLU A 32 8.77 1.62 1.67
N ALA A 33 8.07 1.07 0.69
CA ALA A 33 8.16 1.53 -0.70
C ALA A 33 7.56 2.92 -0.89
N ASN A 34 6.68 3.36 0.02
CA ASN A 34 5.96 4.63 -0.08
C ASN A 34 6.14 5.50 1.17
N LYS A 35 7.25 5.35 1.83
CA LYS A 35 7.51 5.98 3.12
C LYS A 35 7.40 7.48 3.08
N ASP A 36 7.72 8.09 1.94
CA ASP A 36 7.63 9.53 1.74
C ASP A 36 6.17 10.01 1.64
N LYS A 37 5.24 9.11 1.35
CA LYS A 37 3.82 9.46 1.18
C LYS A 37 2.96 9.03 2.36
N ILE A 38 3.45 8.12 3.20
CA ILE A 38 2.69 7.54 4.31
C ILE A 38 3.34 7.95 5.61
N LYS A 39 2.66 8.80 6.37
CA LYS A 39 3.13 9.19 7.70
C LYS A 39 2.85 8.10 8.73
N ASP A 40 1.71 7.45 8.59
CA ASP A 40 1.26 6.42 9.51
C ASP A 40 0.55 5.34 8.70
N PRO A 41 0.95 4.07 8.85
CA PRO A 41 0.32 2.98 8.10
C PRO A 41 -1.19 2.87 8.29
N ASP A 42 -1.71 3.39 9.39
CA ASP A 42 -3.15 3.39 9.66
C ASP A 42 -3.86 4.60 9.07
N LEU A 43 -3.11 5.56 8.52
CA LEU A 43 -3.67 6.82 8.03
C LEU A 43 -3.37 7.01 6.56
N ILE A 44 -4.07 6.25 5.73
CA ILE A 44 -4.03 6.43 4.28
C ILE A 44 -5.37 7.02 3.83
N TYR A 45 -5.34 7.74 2.72
CA TYR A 45 -6.49 8.51 2.28
C TYR A 45 -6.88 8.14 0.86
N PRO A 46 -8.18 8.16 0.53
CA PRO A 46 -8.62 7.92 -0.84
C PRO A 46 -7.93 8.89 -1.80
N GLY A 47 -7.57 8.39 -2.97
CA GLY A 47 -6.89 9.16 -3.99
C GLY A 47 -5.37 9.10 -3.94
N GLN A 48 -4.79 8.62 -2.86
CA GLN A 48 -3.34 8.40 -2.83
C GLN A 48 -2.97 7.27 -3.78
N VAL A 49 -1.81 7.41 -4.42
CA VAL A 49 -1.30 6.37 -5.32
C VAL A 49 -0.01 5.83 -4.73
N PHE A 50 0.03 4.53 -4.49
CA PHE A 50 1.20 3.85 -3.94
C PHE A 50 1.84 2.96 -4.98
N THR A 51 3.17 2.92 -4.98
CA THR A 51 3.93 1.97 -5.80
C THR A 51 4.15 0.70 -4.99
N LEU A 52 3.87 -0.43 -5.60
CA LEU A 52 4.05 -1.72 -4.94
C LEU A 52 5.41 -2.32 -5.28
N PRO A 53 6.06 -2.96 -4.30
CA PRO A 53 7.32 -3.65 -4.60
C PRO A 53 7.07 -4.80 -5.56
N GLN A 54 8.03 -5.01 -6.46
CA GLN A 54 7.99 -6.10 -7.44
C GLN A 54 9.16 -7.03 -7.20
N ASN A 55 8.91 -8.32 -7.23
CA ASN A 55 9.96 -9.32 -7.16
C ASN A 55 10.32 -9.82 -8.54
#